data_5e3387df52ba7b9d301502fa37d8e3a0
#
_entry.id   5e3387df52ba7b9d301502fa37d8e3a0
#
_cell.length_a   1.000
_cell.length_b   1.000
_cell.length_c   1.000
_cell.angle_alpha   90.00
_cell.angle_beta   90.00
_cell.angle_gamma   90.00
#
_symmetry.space_group_name_H-M   'P 1'
#
loop_
_entity.id
_entity.type
_entity.pdbx_description
1 polymer ?
#
loop_
_entity_poly.entity_id
_entity_poly.type
_entity_poly.pdbx_seq_one_letter_code
_entity_poly.pdbx_strand_id
1 'polypeptide(L)'
;MSSPLRPPIHVPVLRDRVIALLAPALQEPGAVLVDATLGLGGHTEQALTAFPALRVVGMDRDPEALRLSGERLAGFGERVTLVHAIYDELPEVLADLGLECIQGILFDLGVSSMQLDEADRGFAYAQDAPLDMRMDPTAGATAADVLNTYSVGD
;
A
#
# COMPACT_ATOMS: atom_id res chain seq x y z
N MET A 1 -2.77 36.06 4.04
CA MET A 1 -1.96 34.80 4.26
C MET A 1 -2.82 33.63 3.81
N SER A 2 -2.57 33.15 2.59
CA SER A 2 -3.30 32.01 2.03
C SER A 2 -2.80 30.73 2.69
N SER A 3 -3.69 30.02 3.37
CA SER A 3 -3.43 28.67 3.90
C SER A 3 -3.02 27.76 2.73
N PRO A 4 -1.98 26.94 2.84
CA PRO A 4 -1.63 26.00 1.77
C PRO A 4 -2.83 25.07 1.58
N LEU A 5 -3.31 25.00 0.33
CA LEU A 5 -4.33 24.03 -0.08
C LEU A 5 -3.79 22.63 0.26
N ARG A 6 -4.44 21.94 1.19
CA ARG A 6 -4.20 20.50 1.38
C ARG A 6 -4.43 19.81 0.03
N PRO A 7 -3.51 18.97 -0.43
CA PRO A 7 -3.74 18.18 -1.63
C PRO A 7 -5.07 17.42 -1.48
N PRO A 8 -5.81 17.20 -2.57
CA PRO A 8 -7.07 16.48 -2.51
C PRO A 8 -6.84 15.13 -1.84
N ILE A 9 -7.62 14.85 -0.79
CA ILE A 9 -7.57 13.58 -0.08
C ILE A 9 -7.99 12.51 -1.08
N HIS A 10 -7.04 11.68 -1.51
CA HIS A 10 -7.34 10.53 -2.35
C HIS A 10 -8.28 9.60 -1.58
N VAL A 11 -9.50 9.45 -2.10
CA VAL A 11 -10.49 8.51 -1.54
C VAL A 11 -10.23 7.14 -2.17
N PRO A 12 -9.93 6.10 -1.38
CA PRO A 12 -9.71 4.76 -1.89
C PRO A 12 -10.92 4.22 -2.65
N VAL A 13 -10.65 3.39 -3.67
CA VAL A 13 -11.68 2.76 -4.50
C VAL A 13 -12.56 1.85 -3.63
N LEU A 14 -13.88 1.96 -3.79
CA LEU A 14 -14.89 1.13 -3.09
C LEU A 14 -14.72 1.10 -1.56
N ARG A 15 -14.10 2.11 -0.97
CA ARG A 15 -13.73 2.19 0.45
C ARG A 15 -14.79 1.67 1.40
N ASP A 16 -16.00 2.21 1.33
CA ASP A 16 -17.07 1.84 2.26
C ASP A 16 -17.57 0.41 2.04
N ARG A 17 -17.50 -0.08 0.79
CA ARG A 17 -17.85 -1.46 0.45
C ARG A 17 -16.83 -2.45 0.98
N VAL A 18 -15.54 -2.16 0.86
CA VAL A 18 -14.44 -2.97 1.40
C VAL A 18 -14.61 -3.12 2.92
N ILE A 19 -14.80 -2.00 3.63
CA ILE A 19 -15.00 -2.00 5.08
C ILE A 19 -16.24 -2.81 5.46
N ALA A 20 -17.36 -2.66 4.75
CA ALA A 20 -18.58 -3.41 5.04
C ALA A 20 -18.42 -4.93 4.83
N LEU A 21 -17.64 -5.35 3.83
CA LEU A 21 -17.37 -6.76 3.57
C LEU A 21 -16.45 -7.39 4.63
N LEU A 22 -15.46 -6.64 5.10
CA LEU A 22 -14.51 -7.11 6.10
C LEU A 22 -15.05 -7.00 7.54
N ALA A 23 -16.05 -6.15 7.78
CA ALA A 23 -16.58 -5.88 9.11
C ALA A 23 -16.89 -7.12 9.96
N PRO A 24 -17.53 -8.18 9.45
CA PRO A 24 -17.84 -9.36 10.27
C PRO A 24 -16.61 -10.02 10.90
N ALA A 25 -15.46 -9.96 10.21
CA ALA A 25 -14.20 -10.55 10.67
C ALA A 25 -13.37 -9.59 11.53
N LEU A 26 -13.52 -8.27 11.34
CA LEU A 26 -12.65 -7.27 11.97
C LEU A 26 -13.23 -6.67 13.26
N GLN A 27 -14.47 -7.00 13.63
CA GLN A 27 -15.11 -6.47 14.84
C GLN A 27 -14.62 -7.16 16.12
N GLU A 28 -14.05 -8.35 16.00
CA GLU A 28 -13.60 -9.11 17.17
C GLU A 28 -12.38 -8.46 17.83
N PRO A 29 -12.33 -8.45 19.18
CA PRO A 29 -11.16 -7.94 19.88
C PRO A 29 -9.88 -8.71 19.51
N GLY A 30 -8.83 -7.98 19.18
CA GLY A 30 -7.55 -8.55 18.76
C GLY A 30 -7.48 -8.97 17.30
N ALA A 31 -8.50 -8.66 16.50
CA ALA A 31 -8.47 -8.91 15.06
C ALA A 31 -7.26 -8.22 14.40
N VAL A 32 -6.69 -8.91 13.41
CA VAL A 32 -5.61 -8.42 12.58
C VAL A 32 -6.06 -8.40 11.12
N LEU A 33 -5.92 -7.24 10.49
CA LEU A 33 -6.05 -7.06 9.05
C LEU A 33 -4.65 -6.95 8.45
N VAL A 34 -4.41 -7.64 7.35
CA VAL A 34 -3.27 -7.34 6.47
C VAL A 34 -3.76 -6.50 5.30
N ASP A 35 -3.16 -5.33 5.12
CA ASP A 35 -3.27 -4.53 3.90
C ASP A 35 -2.01 -4.80 3.07
N ALA A 36 -2.13 -5.72 2.11
CA ALA A 36 -0.99 -6.24 1.34
C ALA A 36 -0.56 -5.31 0.18
N THR A 37 -1.28 -4.20 0.02
CA THR A 37 -1.06 -3.17 -1.00
C THR A 37 -1.37 -1.79 -0.39
N LEU A 38 -0.65 -1.46 0.66
CA LEU A 38 -0.95 -0.33 1.54
C LEU A 38 -1.11 1.01 0.80
N GLY A 39 -0.25 1.26 -0.19
CA GLY A 39 -0.19 2.54 -0.90
C GLY A 39 -0.09 3.71 0.06
N LEU A 40 -0.99 4.68 -0.06
CA LEU A 40 -1.06 5.84 0.84
C LEU A 40 -1.85 5.57 2.13
N GLY A 41 -2.20 4.33 2.44
CA GLY A 41 -2.85 3.92 3.70
C GLY A 41 -4.32 4.29 3.85
N GLY A 42 -5.01 4.59 2.76
CA GLY A 42 -6.39 5.08 2.82
C GLY A 42 -7.40 4.04 3.31
N HIS A 43 -7.31 2.80 2.86
CA HIS A 43 -8.13 1.69 3.35
C HIS A 43 -7.82 1.35 4.80
N THR A 44 -6.53 1.30 5.14
CA THR A 44 -6.04 1.05 6.50
C THR A 44 -6.54 2.12 7.48
N GLU A 45 -6.46 3.41 7.13
CA GLU A 45 -6.99 4.50 7.98
C GLU A 45 -8.48 4.34 8.26
N GLN A 46 -9.25 4.00 7.23
CA GLN A 46 -10.69 3.76 7.36
C GLN A 46 -11.00 2.56 8.27
N ALA A 47 -10.27 1.45 8.08
CA ALA A 47 -10.45 0.25 8.91
C ALA A 47 -10.13 0.53 10.38
N LEU A 48 -9.02 1.18 10.67
CA LEU A 48 -8.61 1.54 12.03
C LEU A 48 -9.56 2.54 12.70
N THR A 49 -10.18 3.42 11.90
CA THR A 49 -11.21 4.36 12.39
C THR A 49 -12.51 3.64 12.70
N ALA A 50 -12.93 2.70 11.85
CA ALA A 50 -14.16 1.95 12.00
C ALA A 50 -14.09 0.91 13.14
N PHE A 51 -12.91 0.31 13.38
CA PHE A 51 -12.71 -0.76 14.35
C PHE A 51 -11.63 -0.38 15.39
N PRO A 52 -11.99 0.17 16.55
CA PRO A 52 -11.02 0.70 17.53
C PRO A 52 -10.05 -0.35 18.11
N ALA A 53 -10.45 -1.63 18.14
CA ALA A 53 -9.60 -2.74 18.65
C ALA A 53 -8.77 -3.43 17.55
N LEU A 54 -8.94 -3.05 16.28
CA LEU A 54 -8.24 -3.61 15.14
C LEU A 54 -6.75 -3.27 15.18
N ARG A 55 -5.93 -4.23 14.81
CA ARG A 55 -4.52 -4.02 14.42
C ARG A 55 -4.36 -4.25 12.93
N VAL A 56 -3.47 -3.51 12.30
CA VAL A 56 -3.20 -3.63 10.87
C VAL A 56 -1.70 -3.83 10.63
N VAL A 57 -1.39 -4.81 9.79
CA VAL A 57 -0.08 -4.95 9.16
C VAL A 57 -0.22 -4.43 7.74
N GLY A 58 0.41 -3.29 7.46
CA GLY A 58 0.44 -2.68 6.14
C GLY A 58 1.73 -3.03 5.41
N MET A 59 1.61 -3.65 4.24
CA MET A 59 2.75 -4.03 3.41
C MET A 59 2.74 -3.22 2.12
N ASP A 60 3.90 -2.74 1.73
CA ASP A 60 4.09 -2.17 0.40
C ASP A 60 5.54 -2.39 -0.06
N ARG A 61 5.72 -2.56 -1.35
CA ARG A 61 7.04 -2.66 -1.98
C ARG A 61 7.65 -1.29 -2.30
N ASP A 62 6.85 -0.23 -2.28
CA ASP A 62 7.30 1.13 -2.54
C ASP A 62 7.68 1.83 -1.23
N PRO A 63 8.98 2.12 -0.99
CA PRO A 63 9.42 2.76 0.24
C PRO A 63 8.83 4.16 0.44
N GLU A 64 8.53 4.87 -0.64
CA GLU A 64 7.88 6.19 -0.55
C GLU A 64 6.42 6.08 -0.12
N ALA A 65 5.69 5.07 -0.60
CA ALA A 65 4.35 4.76 -0.14
C ALA A 65 4.34 4.47 1.38
N LEU A 66 5.29 3.67 1.87
CA LEU A 66 5.44 3.39 3.30
C LEU A 66 5.75 4.63 4.12
N ARG A 67 6.61 5.52 3.62
CA ARG A 67 6.93 6.77 4.30
C ARG A 67 5.68 7.65 4.44
N LEU A 68 4.95 7.87 3.34
CA LEU A 68 3.75 8.72 3.31
C LEU A 68 2.60 8.12 4.14
N SER A 69 2.38 6.81 4.02
CA SER A 69 1.37 6.12 4.83
C SER A 69 1.73 6.13 6.32
N GLY A 70 3.01 6.04 6.66
CA GLY A 70 3.49 6.18 8.04
C GLY A 70 3.14 7.54 8.65
N GLU A 71 3.32 8.63 7.91
CA GLU A 71 2.92 9.96 8.34
C GLU A 71 1.40 10.06 8.52
N ARG A 72 0.64 9.53 7.58
CA ARG A 72 -0.83 9.51 7.62
C ARG A 72 -1.38 8.72 8.80
N LEU A 73 -0.79 7.57 9.08
CA LEU A 73 -1.27 6.61 10.06
C LEU A 73 -0.66 6.81 11.46
N ALA A 74 0.24 7.79 11.63
CA ALA A 74 0.95 8.02 12.90
C ALA A 74 0.03 8.15 14.12
N GLY A 75 -1.17 8.70 13.94
CA GLY A 75 -2.16 8.86 15.02
C GLY A 75 -2.72 7.55 15.59
N PHE A 76 -2.52 6.42 14.90
CA PHE A 76 -2.99 5.11 15.35
C PHE A 76 -1.98 4.35 16.22
N GLY A 77 -0.74 4.84 16.30
CA GLY A 77 0.29 4.31 17.18
C GLY A 77 0.58 2.82 16.95
N GLU A 78 0.65 2.05 18.03
CA GLU A 78 0.99 0.61 18.00
C GLU A 78 -0.04 -0.30 17.29
N ARG A 79 -1.17 0.25 16.88
CA ARG A 79 -2.17 -0.50 16.10
C ARG A 79 -1.77 -0.72 14.65
N VAL A 80 -0.69 -0.07 14.18
CA VAL A 80 -0.18 -0.18 12.81
C VAL A 80 1.24 -0.65 12.83
N THR A 81 1.52 -1.70 12.05
CA THR A 81 2.86 -2.15 11.72
C THR A 81 3.07 -2.01 10.22
N LEU A 82 4.07 -1.26 9.79
CA LEU A 82 4.41 -1.08 8.38
C LEU A 82 5.61 -1.95 8.01
N VAL A 83 5.52 -2.67 6.91
CA VAL A 83 6.54 -3.60 6.45
C VAL A 83 6.86 -3.36 4.98
N HIS A 84 8.15 -3.14 4.68
CA HIS A 84 8.65 -3.07 3.31
C HIS A 84 8.81 -4.49 2.78
N ALA A 85 7.82 -4.96 2.06
CA ALA A 85 7.76 -6.31 1.51
C ALA A 85 6.77 -6.37 0.34
N ILE A 86 6.93 -7.37 -0.51
CA ILE A 86 5.93 -7.72 -1.52
C ILE A 86 4.95 -8.74 -0.93
N TYR A 87 3.76 -8.82 -1.49
CA TYR A 87 2.69 -9.63 -0.90
C TYR A 87 2.94 -11.14 -0.93
N ASP A 88 3.85 -11.64 -1.75
CA ASP A 88 4.27 -13.05 -1.75
C ASP A 88 5.21 -13.40 -0.58
N GLU A 89 5.80 -12.41 0.10
CA GLU A 89 6.56 -12.55 1.34
C GLU A 89 5.66 -12.56 2.60
N LEU A 90 4.32 -12.53 2.42
CA LEU A 90 3.39 -12.49 3.55
C LEU A 90 3.60 -13.60 4.59
N PRO A 91 3.86 -14.87 4.23
CA PRO A 91 4.09 -15.92 5.24
C PRO A 91 5.28 -15.60 6.16
N GLU A 92 6.38 -15.11 5.59
CA GLU A 92 7.58 -14.72 6.32
C GLU A 92 7.33 -13.53 7.22
N VAL A 93 6.63 -12.51 6.71
CA VAL A 93 6.23 -11.32 7.48
C VAL A 93 5.38 -11.70 8.69
N LEU A 94 4.40 -12.59 8.52
CA LEU A 94 3.55 -13.04 9.63
C LEU A 94 4.35 -13.85 10.67
N ALA A 95 5.27 -14.69 10.22
CA ALA A 95 6.15 -15.46 11.10
C ALA A 95 7.06 -14.55 11.94
N ASP A 96 7.68 -13.54 11.32
CA ASP A 96 8.55 -12.57 11.98
C ASP A 96 7.80 -11.72 13.02
N LEU A 97 6.52 -11.43 12.76
CA LEU A 97 5.64 -10.71 13.68
C LEU A 97 5.00 -11.62 14.75
N GLY A 98 5.24 -12.93 14.71
CA GLY A 98 4.64 -13.91 15.62
C GLY A 98 3.12 -14.02 15.47
N LEU A 99 2.58 -13.79 14.27
CA LEU A 99 1.16 -13.85 13.97
C LEU A 99 0.81 -15.21 13.34
N GLU A 100 0.17 -16.08 14.12
CA GLU A 100 -0.27 -17.40 13.62
C GLU A 100 -1.52 -17.34 12.76
N CYS A 101 -2.34 -16.29 12.90
CA CYS A 101 -3.56 -16.10 12.13
C CYS A 101 -3.89 -14.61 11.95
N ILE A 102 -4.63 -14.33 10.87
CA ILE A 102 -5.19 -13.02 10.57
C ILE A 102 -6.68 -13.17 10.29
N GLN A 103 -7.47 -12.13 10.51
CA GLN A 103 -8.92 -12.14 10.34
C GLN A 103 -9.35 -11.57 8.99
N GLY A 104 -8.47 -10.85 8.34
CA GLY A 104 -8.73 -10.31 7.01
C GLY A 104 -7.46 -9.97 6.26
N ILE A 105 -7.58 -9.98 4.94
CA ILE A 105 -6.53 -9.50 4.04
C ILE A 105 -7.15 -8.68 2.92
N LEU A 106 -6.48 -7.60 2.56
CA LEU A 106 -6.85 -6.72 1.46
C LEU A 106 -5.75 -6.70 0.41
N PHE A 107 -6.16 -6.88 -0.85
CA PHE A 107 -5.36 -6.62 -2.03
C PHE A 107 -6.08 -5.60 -2.92
N ASP A 108 -5.52 -4.40 -3.04
CA ASP A 108 -5.94 -3.36 -3.99
C ASP A 108 -4.87 -3.26 -5.08
N LEU A 109 -4.96 -4.18 -6.05
CA LEU A 109 -3.92 -4.40 -7.05
C LEU A 109 -3.93 -3.31 -8.12
N GLY A 110 -2.75 -2.84 -8.47
CA GLY A 110 -2.54 -1.82 -9.50
C GLY A 110 -1.45 -0.84 -9.12
N VAL A 111 -1.47 0.31 -9.76
CA VAL A 111 -0.56 1.43 -9.46
C VAL A 111 -1.28 2.48 -8.62
N SER A 112 -0.55 3.13 -7.72
CA SER A 112 -1.10 4.22 -6.92
C SER A 112 -1.18 5.52 -7.71
N SER A 113 -2.07 6.44 -7.29
CA SER A 113 -2.13 7.78 -7.87
C SER A 113 -0.78 8.51 -7.76
N MET A 114 -0.06 8.34 -6.66
CA MET A 114 1.28 8.89 -6.48
C MET A 114 2.23 8.43 -7.58
N GLN A 115 2.25 7.14 -7.91
CA GLN A 115 3.10 6.59 -8.98
C GLN A 115 2.72 7.13 -10.36
N LEU A 116 1.43 7.42 -10.60
CA LEU A 116 0.97 8.04 -11.85
C LEU A 116 1.28 9.54 -11.93
N ASP A 117 1.26 10.24 -10.81
CA ASP A 117 1.48 11.69 -10.74
C ASP A 117 2.95 12.07 -10.81
N GLU A 118 3.85 11.17 -10.37
CA GLU A 118 5.30 11.37 -10.43
C GLU A 118 5.86 10.94 -11.79
N ALA A 119 6.17 11.93 -12.66
CA ALA A 119 6.65 11.68 -14.03
C ALA A 119 7.85 10.73 -14.07
N ASP A 120 8.84 10.92 -13.20
CA ASP A 120 10.09 10.15 -13.19
C ASP A 120 9.89 8.66 -12.86
N ARG A 121 8.71 8.28 -12.34
CA ARG A 121 8.36 6.87 -12.09
C ARG A 121 8.01 6.12 -13.40
N GLY A 122 7.67 6.81 -14.48
CA GLY A 122 7.43 6.25 -15.81
C GLY A 122 6.13 5.48 -15.98
N PHE A 123 5.15 5.60 -15.06
CA PHE A 123 3.86 4.92 -15.15
C PHE A 123 2.85 5.63 -16.04
N ALA A 124 2.99 6.95 -16.23
CA ALA A 124 2.07 7.75 -17.05
C ALA A 124 2.75 8.18 -18.34
N TYR A 125 2.18 7.82 -19.48
CA TYR A 125 2.71 8.23 -20.79
C TYR A 125 2.23 9.63 -21.23
N ALA A 126 1.47 10.32 -20.40
CA ALA A 126 1.02 11.70 -20.65
C ALA A 126 2.16 12.73 -20.60
N GLN A 127 3.30 12.36 -20.01
CA GLN A 127 4.50 13.19 -19.89
C GLN A 127 5.70 12.40 -20.41
N ASP A 128 6.66 13.11 -21.00
CA ASP A 128 7.92 12.51 -21.42
C ASP A 128 8.80 12.23 -20.19
N ALA A 129 9.11 10.96 -19.96
CA ALA A 129 9.81 10.50 -18.77
C ALA A 129 10.61 9.23 -19.07
N PRO A 130 11.63 8.88 -18.24
CA PRO A 130 12.30 7.59 -18.33
C PRO A 130 11.33 6.42 -18.23
N LEU A 131 11.52 5.39 -19.05
CA LEU A 131 10.72 4.16 -19.00
C LEU A 131 11.23 3.27 -17.86
N ASP A 132 10.96 3.69 -16.63
CA ASP A 132 11.36 2.97 -15.40
C ASP A 132 10.32 1.92 -15.01
N MET A 133 9.15 2.34 -14.56
CA MET A 133 7.99 1.53 -14.14
C MET A 133 8.27 0.57 -12.98
N ARG A 134 9.37 0.71 -12.25
CA ARG A 134 9.58 -0.07 -11.02
C ARG A 134 8.69 0.47 -9.91
N MET A 135 7.98 -0.41 -9.24
CA MET A 135 7.21 -0.02 -8.03
C MET A 135 8.15 0.28 -6.87
N ASP A 136 9.23 -0.50 -6.71
CA ASP A 136 10.36 -0.16 -5.87
C ASP A 136 11.49 0.40 -6.75
N PRO A 137 11.76 1.71 -6.74
CA PRO A 137 12.78 2.31 -7.59
C PRO A 137 14.22 1.97 -7.14
N THR A 138 14.37 1.36 -5.96
CA THR A 138 15.69 1.01 -5.41
C THR A 138 16.20 -0.34 -5.88
N ALA A 139 15.34 -1.19 -6.47
CA ALA A 139 15.67 -2.56 -6.82
C ALA A 139 15.07 -2.99 -8.17
N GLY A 140 15.70 -3.98 -8.80
CA GLY A 140 15.20 -4.63 -10.01
C GLY A 140 15.54 -3.90 -11.31
N ALA A 141 15.19 -4.53 -12.44
CA ALA A 141 15.36 -3.98 -13.77
C ALA A 141 14.24 -2.99 -14.11
N THR A 142 14.57 -1.93 -14.82
CA THR A 142 13.58 -1.00 -15.37
C THR A 142 12.81 -1.63 -16.52
N ALA A 143 11.66 -1.08 -16.89
CA ALA A 143 10.93 -1.53 -18.07
C ALA A 143 11.77 -1.34 -19.36
N ALA A 144 12.61 -0.32 -19.42
CA ALA A 144 13.56 -0.14 -20.52
C ALA A 144 14.57 -1.29 -20.58
N ASP A 145 15.13 -1.73 -19.44
CA ASP A 145 16.06 -2.86 -19.39
C ASP A 145 15.36 -4.14 -19.86
N VAL A 146 14.17 -4.42 -19.38
CA VAL A 146 13.37 -5.59 -19.80
C VAL A 146 13.15 -5.61 -21.31
N LEU A 147 12.70 -4.48 -21.89
CA LEU A 147 12.44 -4.38 -23.33
C LEU A 147 13.70 -4.53 -24.19
N ASN A 148 14.85 -4.12 -23.67
CA ASN A 148 16.10 -4.15 -24.44
C ASN A 148 16.92 -5.44 -24.26
N THR A 149 16.65 -6.23 -23.22
CA THR A 149 17.48 -7.39 -22.87
C THR A 149 16.78 -8.73 -22.89
N TYR A 150 15.45 -8.77 -22.73
CA TYR A 150 14.69 -10.01 -22.74
C TYR A 150 14.59 -10.57 -24.18
N SER A 151 14.60 -11.87 -24.30
CA SER A 151 14.40 -12.56 -25.57
C SER A 151 12.92 -12.58 -25.96
N VAL A 152 12.62 -12.83 -27.25
CA VAL A 152 11.25 -12.91 -27.77
C VAL A 152 10.43 -14.06 -27.13
N GLY A 153 11.01 -14.89 -26.28
CA GLY A 153 10.34 -15.99 -25.59
C GLY A 153 10.12 -15.75 -24.09
N ASP A 154 10.67 -14.67 -23.56
CA ASP A 154 10.52 -14.25 -22.17
C ASP A 154 9.34 -13.28 -22.04
#